data_70ac4a1003af7d9afb3e5386fc30a8d7
#
_entry.id   70ac4a1003af7d9afb3e5386fc30a8d7
#
_cell.length_a   1.000
_cell.length_b   1.000
_cell.length_c   1.000
_cell.angle_alpha   90.00
_cell.angle_beta   90.00
_cell.angle_gamma   90.00
#
_symmetry.space_group_name_H-M   'P 1'
#
loop_
_entity.id
_entity.type
_entity.pdbx_description
1 polymer ?
#
loop_
_entity_poly.entity_id
_entity_poly.type
_entity_poly.pdbx_seq_one_letter_code
_entity_poly.pdbx_strand_id
1 'polypeptide(L)'
;MKYLTAKAVITNVKKTFIVLFVLSVSFAYAQPAEDFADLKKHVEILASDEMEGRETGTKGEQMAADYISEQFKLAGLTPKGDGSSFLQEFDVLAGKFYGKNNALTLKKKALKAGVDFYALEFSGNGTASGKLEAVGYGIVSPNDGVNDYAGKKKLKGKILVIETATPIDANNPHSGVAQFTDLKHKAEVAQKRGAVAVIFINSGENKDTPIPDYTRKITSLDIPVVFTTKTKQIKKALRKKATLSTELIADKRKGYNVVGYLDNEAENTVVIGAHYDHLGYGAFGSLHTGKEPEIHNGADDNASGVSVMIELAKSLKDNEKTDDLNYLFIGFSGEEMGLLGSNYFVTEPTISLEDVNYMLNMDMVGRIKNRTLTLQGTGTSPAWGNLIVKATPQNWSLNIESHESGMAPTDITSFYLKNIPVLSFFSGTHSDYHKPADDHEKLNYYGMSQVEDFIYSLILASQSEEKLVFAKTKDSQKQGRQRFNVTLGVMPNYGYSGKGMKIDGVSEGKAAEKSGMKADDIIVKMGNYEVKDIYEYMDALGKFGKGDKTKVVVERDGEEVELEVEF
;
A
#
# COMPACT_ATOMS: atom_id res chain seq x y z
N MET A 1 -76.04 -50.52 27.15
CA MET A 1 -77.22 -50.53 28.03
C MET A 1 -76.82 -49.98 29.41
N LYS A 2 -77.57 -49.01 29.85
CA LYS A 2 -77.66 -48.39 31.18
C LYS A 2 -76.62 -47.29 31.52
N TYR A 3 -77.16 -46.08 31.50
CA TYR A 3 -76.82 -44.85 32.18
C TYR A 3 -76.65 -45.06 33.71
N LEU A 4 -75.78 -44.26 34.31
CA LEU A 4 -76.10 -43.65 35.59
C LEU A 4 -75.26 -42.38 35.80
N THR A 5 -75.97 -41.34 36.04
CA THR A 5 -75.58 -39.99 36.42
C THR A 5 -75.12 -39.89 37.87
N ALA A 6 -74.16 -39.07 38.19
CA ALA A 6 -73.95 -38.59 39.56
C ALA A 6 -73.42 -37.15 39.56
N LYS A 7 -74.10 -36.40 40.37
CA LYS A 7 -74.13 -34.96 40.60
C LYS A 7 -72.81 -34.32 41.03
N ALA A 8 -72.65 -33.06 40.63
CA ALA A 8 -71.65 -32.10 41.06
C ALA A 8 -71.66 -31.86 42.59
N VAL A 9 -70.48 -31.74 43.17
CA VAL A 9 -70.25 -31.02 44.42
C VAL A 9 -69.24 -29.92 44.14
N ILE A 10 -69.74 -28.69 44.29
CA ILE A 10 -68.92 -27.49 44.19
C ILE A 10 -68.23 -27.31 45.53
N THR A 11 -66.91 -27.32 45.56
CA THR A 11 -66.11 -26.85 46.70
C THR A 11 -65.18 -25.72 46.21
N ASN A 12 -65.40 -24.52 46.75
CA ASN A 12 -64.60 -23.34 46.54
C ASN A 12 -63.17 -23.55 47.05
N VAL A 13 -62.19 -23.52 46.12
CA VAL A 13 -60.77 -23.39 46.48
C VAL A 13 -60.32 -22.02 45.99
N LYS A 14 -60.02 -21.13 46.91
CA LYS A 14 -59.39 -19.81 46.65
C LYS A 14 -58.03 -20.06 46.00
N LYS A 15 -57.88 -19.66 44.74
CA LYS A 15 -56.58 -19.64 44.03
C LYS A 15 -55.79 -18.45 44.54
N THR A 16 -54.80 -18.69 45.39
CA THR A 16 -53.76 -17.73 45.71
C THR A 16 -52.72 -17.83 44.56
N PHE A 17 -52.68 -16.78 43.72
CA PHE A 17 -51.63 -16.62 42.71
C PHE A 17 -50.36 -16.14 43.44
N ILE A 18 -49.36 -16.99 43.58
CA ILE A 18 -47.98 -16.60 43.91
C ILE A 18 -47.32 -16.18 42.59
N VAL A 19 -47.18 -14.87 42.39
CA VAL A 19 -46.33 -14.31 41.31
C VAL A 19 -44.89 -14.42 41.78
N LEU A 20 -44.18 -15.45 41.28
CA LEU A 20 -42.72 -15.52 41.40
C LEU A 20 -42.13 -14.46 40.45
N PHE A 21 -41.70 -13.32 41.03
CA PHE A 21 -40.87 -12.34 40.31
C PHE A 21 -39.45 -12.91 40.22
N VAL A 22 -39.11 -13.56 39.11
CA VAL A 22 -37.73 -13.92 38.81
C VAL A 22 -37.03 -12.62 38.43
N LEU A 23 -36.34 -12.00 39.38
CA LEU A 23 -35.34 -10.98 39.13
C LEU A 23 -34.20 -11.67 38.36
N SER A 24 -34.20 -11.57 37.06
CA SER A 24 -32.98 -11.80 36.23
C SER A 24 -32.01 -10.66 36.56
N VAL A 25 -31.15 -10.88 37.53
CA VAL A 25 -29.95 -10.05 37.72
C VAL A 25 -29.06 -10.38 36.54
N SER A 26 -29.13 -9.55 35.49
CA SER A 26 -28.09 -9.51 34.47
C SER A 26 -26.83 -9.00 35.18
N PHE A 27 -25.96 -9.89 35.58
CA PHE A 27 -24.57 -9.53 35.85
C PHE A 27 -24.00 -9.03 34.52
N ALA A 28 -24.08 -7.72 34.30
CA ALA A 28 -23.13 -7.08 33.43
C ALA A 28 -21.78 -7.30 34.13
N TYR A 29 -20.99 -8.21 33.62
CA TYR A 29 -19.57 -8.23 33.93
C TYR A 29 -19.05 -6.88 33.47
N ALA A 30 -18.93 -5.94 34.41
CA ALA A 30 -18.09 -4.77 34.22
C ALA A 30 -16.66 -5.33 34.07
N GLN A 31 -16.15 -5.29 32.88
CA GLN A 31 -14.76 -5.64 32.62
C GLN A 31 -13.87 -4.67 33.40
N PRO A 32 -12.76 -5.13 33.96
CA PRO A 32 -11.83 -4.25 34.65
C PRO A 32 -11.41 -3.13 33.69
N ALA A 33 -11.71 -1.90 34.02
CA ALA A 33 -11.38 -0.72 33.23
C ALA A 33 -9.84 -0.41 33.22
N GLU A 34 -9.06 -1.23 33.91
CA GLU A 34 -7.62 -1.02 34.11
C GLU A 34 -6.72 -1.82 33.14
N ASP A 35 -7.21 -2.92 32.56
CA ASP A 35 -6.35 -3.85 31.80
C ASP A 35 -5.92 -3.35 30.40
N PHE A 36 -6.42 -2.22 29.89
CA PHE A 36 -6.07 -1.67 28.58
C PHE A 36 -5.81 -0.16 28.58
N ALA A 37 -5.59 0.43 29.76
CA ALA A 37 -5.35 1.87 29.88
C ALA A 37 -4.08 2.32 29.13
N ASP A 38 -3.04 1.51 29.17
CA ASP A 38 -1.77 1.79 28.47
C ASP A 38 -1.92 1.67 26.96
N LEU A 39 -2.60 0.64 26.44
CA LEU A 39 -2.96 0.53 25.02
C LEU A 39 -3.68 1.78 24.54
N LYS A 40 -4.69 2.22 25.28
CA LYS A 40 -5.46 3.42 24.96
C LYS A 40 -4.58 4.65 24.92
N LYS A 41 -3.71 4.83 25.91
CA LYS A 41 -2.78 5.96 26.00
C LYS A 41 -1.82 6.01 24.79
N HIS A 42 -1.28 4.86 24.36
CA HIS A 42 -0.40 4.80 23.20
C HIS A 42 -1.14 5.22 21.92
N VAL A 43 -2.36 4.70 21.72
CA VAL A 43 -3.18 5.08 20.55
C VAL A 43 -3.52 6.58 20.59
N GLU A 44 -3.99 7.11 21.75
CA GLU A 44 -4.34 8.53 21.89
C GLU A 44 -3.18 9.45 21.54
N ILE A 45 -1.93 9.07 21.86
CA ILE A 45 -0.76 9.86 21.52
C ILE A 45 -0.42 9.71 20.04
N LEU A 46 -0.32 8.48 19.53
CA LEU A 46 0.09 8.22 18.14
C LEU A 46 -0.94 8.71 17.12
N ALA A 47 -2.23 8.63 17.44
CA ALA A 47 -3.33 9.09 16.59
C ALA A 47 -3.82 10.50 16.94
N SER A 48 -2.99 11.31 17.62
CA SER A 48 -3.32 12.71 17.89
C SER A 48 -3.00 13.62 16.68
N ASP A 49 -3.68 14.77 16.62
CA ASP A 49 -3.42 15.78 15.60
C ASP A 49 -1.99 16.33 15.65
N GLU A 50 -1.33 16.31 16.84
CA GLU A 50 0.06 16.71 17.01
C GLU A 50 1.03 15.86 16.19
N MET A 51 0.69 14.60 15.92
CA MET A 51 1.47 13.68 15.06
C MET A 51 1.24 13.92 13.56
N GLU A 52 0.40 14.89 13.18
CA GLU A 52 0.15 15.30 11.80
C GLU A 52 -0.12 14.12 10.83
N GLY A 53 -0.71 13.02 11.33
CA GLY A 53 -1.00 11.82 10.56
C GLY A 53 0.23 11.04 10.10
N ARG A 54 1.40 11.24 10.69
CA ARG A 54 2.63 10.41 10.61
C ARG A 54 3.10 10.06 9.19
N GLU A 55 2.87 10.94 8.19
CA GLU A 55 3.34 10.67 6.82
C GLU A 55 4.87 10.48 6.80
N THR A 56 5.32 9.42 6.14
CA THR A 56 6.74 9.04 6.03
C THR A 56 7.61 10.21 5.55
N GLY A 57 8.70 10.47 6.27
CA GLY A 57 9.65 11.53 5.99
C GLY A 57 9.17 12.92 6.39
N THR A 58 8.14 13.03 7.24
CA THR A 58 7.65 14.29 7.79
C THR A 58 8.01 14.47 9.26
N LYS A 59 7.72 15.64 9.79
CA LYS A 59 7.88 15.93 11.23
C LYS A 59 6.98 15.01 12.08
N GLY A 60 5.75 14.71 11.62
CA GLY A 60 4.83 13.84 12.34
C GLY A 60 5.36 12.42 12.48
N GLU A 61 5.94 11.86 11.41
CA GLU A 61 6.63 10.58 11.47
C GLU A 61 7.79 10.60 12.48
N GLN A 62 8.64 11.63 12.44
CA GLN A 62 9.77 11.73 13.37
C GLN A 62 9.32 11.78 14.83
N MET A 63 8.25 12.53 15.12
CA MET A 63 7.69 12.61 16.48
C MET A 63 7.17 11.24 16.94
N ALA A 64 6.53 10.47 16.05
CA ALA A 64 6.07 9.11 16.35
C ALA A 64 7.25 8.15 16.55
N ALA A 65 8.30 8.23 15.72
CA ALA A 65 9.53 7.46 15.88
C ALA A 65 10.23 7.74 17.21
N ASP A 66 10.32 9.01 17.61
CA ASP A 66 10.89 9.42 18.89
C ASP A 66 10.06 8.87 20.07
N TYR A 67 8.73 8.92 19.96
CA TYR A 67 7.83 8.36 20.96
C TYR A 67 8.01 6.85 21.11
N ILE A 68 8.02 6.09 20.00
CA ILE A 68 8.20 4.64 20.03
C ILE A 68 9.57 4.29 20.59
N SER A 69 10.62 5.01 20.19
CA SER A 69 11.99 4.82 20.71
C SER A 69 12.04 4.99 22.23
N GLU A 70 11.36 6.00 22.79
CA GLU A 70 11.30 6.21 24.23
C GLU A 70 10.49 5.10 24.93
N GLN A 71 9.38 4.59 24.31
CA GLN A 71 8.65 3.45 24.86
C GLN A 71 9.49 2.17 24.88
N PHE A 72 10.24 1.88 23.81
CA PHE A 72 11.16 0.75 23.77
C PHE A 72 12.25 0.85 24.85
N LYS A 73 12.79 2.04 25.05
CA LYS A 73 13.78 2.28 26.11
C LYS A 73 13.15 2.09 27.50
N LEU A 74 11.93 2.56 27.74
CA LEU A 74 11.19 2.36 29.00
C LEU A 74 10.86 0.88 29.25
N ALA A 75 10.57 0.12 28.19
CA ALA A 75 10.43 -1.34 28.24
C ALA A 75 11.77 -2.08 28.43
N GLY A 76 12.90 -1.38 28.51
CA GLY A 76 14.23 -1.99 28.74
C GLY A 76 14.85 -2.65 27.53
N LEU A 77 14.39 -2.32 26.32
CA LEU A 77 15.01 -2.79 25.08
C LEU A 77 16.33 -2.07 24.80
N THR A 78 17.24 -2.75 24.12
CA THR A 78 18.47 -2.14 23.62
C THR A 78 18.28 -1.60 22.19
N PRO A 79 18.89 -0.45 21.83
CA PRO A 79 18.86 0.07 20.48
C PRO A 79 19.47 -0.92 19.48
N LYS A 80 18.79 -1.13 18.34
CA LYS A 80 19.26 -2.04 17.28
C LYS A 80 19.06 -1.48 15.88
N GLY A 81 18.87 -0.17 15.74
CA GLY A 81 18.92 0.54 14.47
C GLY A 81 20.35 0.84 14.03
N ASP A 82 20.57 1.99 13.39
CA ASP A 82 21.90 2.37 12.91
C ASP A 82 22.84 2.76 14.07
N GLY A 83 24.01 2.15 14.12
CA GLY A 83 24.99 2.38 15.18
C GLY A 83 24.44 2.00 16.56
N SER A 84 24.27 2.98 17.46
CA SER A 84 23.70 2.79 18.81
C SER A 84 22.34 3.49 18.95
N SER A 85 21.61 3.68 17.86
CA SER A 85 20.29 4.31 17.80
C SER A 85 19.18 3.25 17.73
N PHE A 86 17.96 3.62 18.14
CA PHE A 86 16.77 2.87 17.78
C PHE A 86 16.36 3.08 16.33
N LEU A 87 16.84 4.15 15.67
CA LEU A 87 16.44 4.51 14.31
C LEU A 87 17.34 3.83 13.27
N GLN A 88 16.72 3.23 12.26
CA GLN A 88 17.37 2.78 11.03
C GLN A 88 16.87 3.68 9.88
N GLU A 89 17.76 4.52 9.31
CA GLU A 89 17.45 5.52 8.31
C GLU A 89 17.42 4.92 6.90
N PHE A 90 16.43 5.32 6.07
CA PHE A 90 16.39 4.97 4.66
C PHE A 90 15.90 6.13 3.78
N ASP A 91 16.26 6.06 2.49
CA ASP A 91 15.86 7.08 1.51
C ASP A 91 14.43 6.85 1.01
N VAL A 92 13.64 7.94 0.98
CA VAL A 92 12.26 7.95 0.49
C VAL A 92 12.12 8.92 -0.68
N LEU A 93 11.55 8.44 -1.79
CA LEU A 93 11.09 9.31 -2.87
C LEU A 93 9.58 9.54 -2.69
N ALA A 94 9.21 10.68 -2.10
CA ALA A 94 7.82 11.00 -1.78
C ALA A 94 7.04 11.63 -2.95
N GLY A 95 7.70 11.87 -4.10
CA GLY A 95 7.09 12.48 -5.26
C GLY A 95 7.93 13.60 -5.88
N LYS A 96 7.28 14.66 -6.34
CA LYS A 96 7.95 15.81 -6.98
C LYS A 96 7.31 17.12 -6.54
N PHE A 97 8.10 18.18 -6.52
CA PHE A 97 7.63 19.56 -6.37
C PHE A 97 7.63 20.30 -7.69
N TYR A 98 6.68 21.20 -7.85
CA TYR A 98 6.65 22.13 -8.98
C TYR A 98 7.72 23.22 -8.79
N GLY A 99 8.80 23.15 -9.58
CA GLY A 99 9.92 24.08 -9.49
C GLY A 99 9.58 25.48 -10.00
N LYS A 100 10.50 26.42 -9.78
CA LYS A 100 10.32 27.84 -10.14
C LYS A 100 10.59 28.15 -11.61
N ASN A 101 11.35 27.30 -12.31
CA ASN A 101 11.80 27.52 -13.69
C ASN A 101 10.84 26.99 -14.77
N ASN A 102 9.54 26.93 -14.45
CA ASN A 102 8.51 26.59 -15.42
C ASN A 102 8.08 27.81 -16.22
N ALA A 103 8.28 27.78 -17.54
CA ALA A 103 7.99 28.92 -18.42
C ALA A 103 7.48 28.45 -19.79
N LEU A 104 6.44 29.10 -20.32
CA LEU A 104 5.96 28.90 -21.68
C LEU A 104 5.81 30.27 -22.37
N THR A 105 6.62 30.49 -23.41
CA THR A 105 6.62 31.72 -24.19
C THR A 105 6.20 31.45 -25.63
N LEU A 106 5.14 32.09 -26.06
CA LEU A 106 4.61 32.08 -27.42
C LEU A 106 5.00 33.34 -28.15
N LYS A 107 5.97 33.30 -29.08
CA LYS A 107 6.60 34.50 -29.68
C LYS A 107 7.22 35.40 -28.60
N LYS A 108 6.50 36.47 -28.22
CA LYS A 108 6.90 37.46 -27.19
C LYS A 108 5.95 37.48 -26.00
N LYS A 109 4.91 36.61 -25.99
CA LYS A 109 3.93 36.54 -24.91
C LYS A 109 4.24 35.35 -24.00
N ALA A 110 4.55 35.65 -22.73
CA ALA A 110 4.67 34.63 -21.70
C ALA A 110 3.29 34.24 -21.17
N LEU A 111 3.10 32.96 -20.89
CA LEU A 111 1.98 32.40 -20.14
C LEU A 111 2.39 32.20 -18.69
N LYS A 112 1.43 32.37 -17.77
CA LYS A 112 1.67 32.26 -16.33
C LYS A 112 1.67 30.79 -15.89
N ALA A 113 2.82 30.33 -15.37
CA ALA A 113 2.97 28.99 -14.81
C ALA A 113 2.03 28.79 -13.60
N GLY A 114 1.46 27.58 -13.46
CA GLY A 114 0.49 27.23 -12.41
C GLY A 114 -0.91 27.82 -12.60
N VAL A 115 -1.12 28.71 -13.61
CA VAL A 115 -2.41 29.36 -13.89
C VAL A 115 -2.85 29.13 -15.34
N ASP A 116 -1.97 29.45 -16.30
CA ASP A 116 -2.26 29.28 -17.72
C ASP A 116 -1.81 27.92 -18.24
N PHE A 117 -0.78 27.37 -17.64
CA PHE A 117 -0.24 26.04 -17.94
C PHE A 117 0.47 25.44 -16.72
N TYR A 118 0.66 24.12 -16.72
CA TYR A 118 1.48 23.41 -15.75
C TYR A 118 2.18 22.21 -16.40
N ALA A 119 3.34 21.82 -15.83
CA ALA A 119 4.02 20.59 -16.21
C ALA A 119 3.19 19.40 -15.79
N LEU A 120 3.18 18.34 -16.60
CA LEU A 120 2.61 17.07 -16.17
C LEU A 120 3.66 16.29 -15.36
N GLU A 121 3.22 15.42 -14.45
CA GLU A 121 4.05 14.70 -13.48
C GLU A 121 5.18 13.87 -14.12
N PHE A 122 4.96 13.43 -15.37
CA PHE A 122 5.96 12.71 -16.17
C PHE A 122 6.81 13.61 -17.08
N SER A 123 6.72 14.93 -16.94
CA SER A 123 7.55 15.84 -17.72
C SER A 123 9.03 15.68 -17.41
N GLY A 124 9.87 15.67 -18.43
CA GLY A 124 11.30 15.89 -18.28
C GLY A 124 11.60 17.32 -17.89
N ASN A 125 12.74 17.54 -17.23
CA ASN A 125 13.25 18.85 -16.90
C ASN A 125 14.07 19.43 -18.06
N GLY A 126 14.05 20.76 -18.21
CA GLY A 126 14.87 21.45 -19.19
C GLY A 126 14.12 22.48 -20.00
N THR A 127 14.82 23.05 -20.99
CA THR A 127 14.30 24.09 -21.88
C THR A 127 14.38 23.64 -23.34
N ALA A 128 13.26 23.73 -24.03
CA ALA A 128 13.16 23.42 -25.44
C ALA A 128 12.63 24.60 -26.24
N SER A 129 13.16 24.84 -27.43
CA SER A 129 12.69 25.84 -28.38
C SER A 129 12.42 25.22 -29.72
N GLY A 130 11.24 25.44 -30.28
CA GLY A 130 10.85 24.87 -31.57
C GLY A 130 9.62 25.55 -32.18
N LYS A 131 9.34 25.25 -33.45
CA LYS A 131 8.05 25.63 -34.04
C LYS A 131 6.95 24.72 -33.53
N LEU A 132 5.80 25.31 -33.22
CA LEU A 132 4.62 24.53 -32.83
C LEU A 132 4.04 23.78 -34.02
N GLU A 133 3.78 22.48 -33.86
CA GLU A 133 3.11 21.65 -34.87
C GLU A 133 1.99 20.85 -34.21
N ALA A 134 0.79 20.95 -34.75
CA ALA A 134 -0.36 20.17 -34.27
C ALA A 134 -0.37 18.78 -34.94
N VAL A 135 -0.58 17.74 -34.12
CA VAL A 135 -0.64 16.34 -34.56
C VAL A 135 -1.93 15.63 -34.11
N GLY A 136 -3.00 16.38 -33.93
CA GLY A 136 -4.29 15.83 -33.54
C GLY A 136 -4.25 15.24 -32.14
N TYR A 137 -4.72 14.01 -31.99
CA TYR A 137 -4.74 13.28 -30.71
C TYR A 137 -3.39 12.61 -30.38
N GLY A 138 -2.42 12.63 -31.31
CA GLY A 138 -1.11 12.02 -31.10
C GLY A 138 -1.12 10.49 -31.13
N ILE A 139 -2.09 9.88 -31.77
CA ILE A 139 -2.32 8.43 -31.78
C ILE A 139 -1.74 7.79 -33.02
N VAL A 140 -1.17 6.59 -32.84
CA VAL A 140 -0.79 5.67 -33.90
C VAL A 140 -1.31 4.29 -33.57
N SER A 141 -2.39 3.91 -34.20
CA SER A 141 -2.98 2.58 -34.09
C SER A 141 -3.16 2.00 -35.51
N PRO A 142 -2.22 1.23 -36.01
CA PRO A 142 -2.33 0.62 -37.35
C PRO A 142 -3.54 -0.29 -37.49
N ASN A 143 -3.89 -1.02 -36.44
CA ASN A 143 -5.03 -1.94 -36.43
C ASN A 143 -6.38 -1.23 -36.58
N ASP A 144 -6.47 0.02 -36.10
CA ASP A 144 -7.69 0.83 -36.17
C ASP A 144 -7.62 1.84 -37.34
N GLY A 145 -6.58 1.78 -38.18
CA GLY A 145 -6.38 2.70 -39.28
C GLY A 145 -6.08 4.15 -38.87
N VAL A 146 -5.73 4.40 -37.60
CA VAL A 146 -5.49 5.73 -37.06
C VAL A 146 -4.00 6.02 -37.05
N ASN A 147 -3.59 7.13 -37.69
CA ASN A 147 -2.24 7.63 -37.62
C ASN A 147 -2.24 9.17 -37.74
N ASP A 148 -2.25 9.84 -36.60
CA ASP A 148 -2.25 11.32 -36.52
C ASP A 148 -0.96 11.97 -37.00
N TYR A 149 0.08 11.17 -37.19
CA TYR A 149 1.38 11.61 -37.70
C TYR A 149 1.50 11.38 -39.22
N ALA A 150 0.51 10.75 -39.87
CA ALA A 150 0.52 10.51 -41.31
C ALA A 150 0.65 11.84 -42.08
N GLY A 151 1.55 11.89 -43.06
CA GLY A 151 1.81 13.09 -43.87
C GLY A 151 2.56 14.21 -43.14
N LYS A 152 2.83 14.10 -41.84
CA LYS A 152 3.63 15.09 -41.07
C LYS A 152 5.11 14.86 -41.32
N LYS A 153 5.74 15.73 -42.13
CA LYS A 153 7.16 15.69 -42.41
C LYS A 153 7.96 16.57 -41.45
N LYS A 154 9.18 16.17 -41.08
CA LYS A 154 10.15 16.97 -40.30
C LYS A 154 9.61 17.37 -38.90
N LEU A 155 9.20 16.40 -38.09
CA LEU A 155 8.78 16.64 -36.70
C LEU A 155 9.95 16.87 -35.76
N LYS A 156 11.14 16.35 -36.09
CA LYS A 156 12.37 16.52 -35.29
C LYS A 156 12.65 18.00 -35.03
N GLY A 157 12.88 18.35 -33.77
CA GLY A 157 13.15 19.72 -33.33
C GLY A 157 11.92 20.62 -33.21
N LYS A 158 10.71 20.07 -33.31
CA LYS A 158 9.45 20.80 -33.10
C LYS A 158 8.88 20.57 -31.70
N ILE A 159 8.08 21.52 -31.25
CA ILE A 159 7.20 21.35 -30.10
C ILE A 159 5.85 20.85 -30.63
N LEU A 160 5.44 19.66 -30.24
CA LEU A 160 4.18 19.09 -30.72
C LEU A 160 3.01 19.52 -29.84
N VAL A 161 1.90 19.84 -30.50
CA VAL A 161 0.65 20.19 -29.83
C VAL A 161 -0.32 19.04 -30.04
N ILE A 162 -0.78 18.45 -28.92
CA ILE A 162 -1.58 17.23 -28.86
C ILE A 162 -2.87 17.51 -28.09
N GLU A 163 -3.99 16.97 -28.56
CA GLU A 163 -5.26 17.03 -27.84
C GLU A 163 -5.26 16.01 -26.69
N THR A 164 -5.75 16.41 -25.51
CA THR A 164 -5.91 15.48 -24.37
C THR A 164 -6.93 14.38 -24.68
N ALA A 165 -8.02 14.74 -25.35
CA ALA A 165 -9.07 13.81 -25.73
C ALA A 165 -8.54 12.66 -26.63
N THR A 166 -9.29 11.58 -26.66
CA THR A 166 -9.14 10.47 -27.59
C THR A 166 -10.47 10.29 -28.31
N PRO A 167 -10.48 10.11 -29.65
CA PRO A 167 -11.72 9.88 -30.37
C PRO A 167 -12.25 8.49 -30.01
N ILE A 168 -13.10 8.41 -29.01
CA ILE A 168 -13.79 7.17 -28.61
C ILE A 168 -15.12 7.18 -29.35
N ASP A 169 -15.39 6.14 -30.13
CA ASP A 169 -16.73 5.89 -30.66
C ASP A 169 -17.63 5.52 -29.48
N ALA A 170 -18.64 6.35 -29.20
CA ALA A 170 -19.62 6.10 -28.15
C ALA A 170 -20.35 4.75 -28.30
N ASN A 171 -20.42 4.22 -29.54
CA ASN A 171 -21.03 2.93 -29.85
C ASN A 171 -20.04 1.75 -29.71
N ASN A 172 -18.73 2.02 -29.57
CA ASN A 172 -17.69 1.02 -29.35
C ASN A 172 -16.67 1.50 -28.31
N PRO A 173 -17.02 1.49 -27.01
CA PRO A 173 -16.10 1.87 -25.94
C PRO A 173 -14.88 0.96 -25.82
N HIS A 174 -14.90 -0.20 -26.47
CA HIS A 174 -13.77 -1.15 -26.56
C HIS A 174 -12.98 -1.00 -27.85
N SER A 175 -13.15 0.11 -28.60
CA SER A 175 -12.30 0.39 -29.77
C SER A 175 -10.83 0.39 -29.37
N GLY A 176 -9.97 -0.17 -30.22
CA GLY A 176 -8.51 -0.18 -29.97
C GLY A 176 -7.90 1.20 -29.73
N VAL A 177 -8.65 2.28 -30.04
CA VAL A 177 -8.25 3.67 -29.79
C VAL A 177 -8.41 4.06 -28.31
N ALA A 178 -9.28 3.40 -27.56
CA ALA A 178 -9.50 3.67 -26.13
C ALA A 178 -8.23 3.45 -25.29
N GLN A 179 -7.36 2.52 -25.69
CA GLN A 179 -6.06 2.26 -25.06
C GLN A 179 -5.07 3.44 -25.14
N PHE A 180 -5.30 4.44 -26.01
CA PHE A 180 -4.43 5.59 -26.20
C PHE A 180 -4.92 6.84 -25.43
N THR A 181 -5.69 6.68 -24.37
CA THR A 181 -6.13 7.79 -23.52
C THR A 181 -4.99 8.34 -22.66
N ASP A 182 -3.97 7.53 -22.36
CA ASP A 182 -2.83 7.92 -21.54
C ASP A 182 -2.00 9.03 -22.19
N LEU A 183 -1.84 10.15 -21.46
CA LEU A 183 -1.11 11.33 -21.94
C LEU A 183 0.40 11.07 -21.97
N LYS A 184 0.94 10.27 -21.06
CA LYS A 184 2.37 9.91 -21.04
C LYS A 184 2.72 9.13 -22.31
N HIS A 185 1.92 8.11 -22.65
CA HIS A 185 2.11 7.34 -23.88
C HIS A 185 2.06 8.24 -25.13
N LYS A 186 1.10 9.17 -25.23
CA LYS A 186 1.05 10.13 -26.36
C LYS A 186 2.32 10.98 -26.44
N ALA A 187 2.86 11.42 -25.30
CA ALA A 187 4.08 12.22 -25.24
C ALA A 187 5.33 11.38 -25.62
N GLU A 188 5.38 10.11 -25.22
CA GLU A 188 6.44 9.18 -25.62
C GLU A 188 6.48 8.95 -27.14
N VAL A 189 5.31 8.72 -27.72
CA VAL A 189 5.18 8.59 -29.18
C VAL A 189 5.69 9.86 -29.88
N ALA A 190 5.43 11.04 -29.32
CA ALA A 190 5.94 12.30 -29.82
C ALA A 190 7.47 12.41 -29.67
N GLN A 191 8.01 12.04 -28.50
CA GLN A 191 9.46 12.03 -28.23
C GLN A 191 10.20 11.08 -29.18
N LYS A 192 9.72 9.85 -29.36
CA LYS A 192 10.28 8.87 -30.31
C LYS A 192 10.31 9.40 -31.76
N ARG A 193 9.45 10.36 -32.12
CA ARG A 193 9.42 11.03 -33.43
C ARG A 193 10.28 12.30 -33.47
N GLY A 194 11.06 12.57 -32.43
CA GLY A 194 12.01 13.68 -32.35
C GLY A 194 11.39 15.00 -31.95
N ALA A 195 10.21 15.02 -31.32
CA ALA A 195 9.71 16.19 -30.64
C ALA A 195 10.70 16.64 -29.56
N VAL A 196 10.89 17.94 -29.41
CA VAL A 196 11.73 18.49 -28.34
C VAL A 196 10.92 18.92 -27.12
N ALA A 197 9.60 19.01 -27.25
CA ALA A 197 8.64 19.21 -26.17
C ALA A 197 7.22 18.87 -26.63
N VAL A 198 6.30 18.68 -25.69
CA VAL A 198 4.88 18.48 -25.94
C VAL A 198 4.04 19.49 -25.16
N ILE A 199 3.04 20.03 -25.83
CA ILE A 199 2.00 20.87 -25.21
C ILE A 199 0.66 20.18 -25.43
N PHE A 200 0.07 19.69 -24.35
CA PHE A 200 -1.30 19.22 -24.38
C PHE A 200 -2.29 20.37 -24.31
N ILE A 201 -3.32 20.29 -25.13
CA ILE A 201 -4.44 21.21 -25.15
C ILE A 201 -5.74 20.43 -25.08
N ASN A 202 -6.78 21.09 -24.62
CA ASN A 202 -8.11 20.54 -24.66
C ASN A 202 -8.98 21.34 -25.62
N SER A 203 -9.54 20.68 -26.63
CA SER A 203 -10.40 21.31 -27.60
C SER A 203 -11.56 20.37 -27.94
N GLY A 204 -12.74 20.95 -28.18
CA GLY A 204 -13.95 20.19 -28.45
C GLY A 204 -14.93 20.17 -27.27
N GLU A 205 -15.85 19.22 -27.29
CA GLU A 205 -16.91 19.09 -26.27
C GLU A 205 -16.37 18.45 -24.98
N ASN A 206 -15.41 17.56 -25.09
CA ASN A 206 -14.78 16.91 -23.95
C ASN A 206 -13.64 17.81 -23.42
N LYS A 207 -13.87 18.43 -22.26
CA LYS A 207 -12.94 19.38 -21.63
C LYS A 207 -12.19 18.75 -20.46
N ASP A 208 -11.76 17.51 -20.61
CA ASP A 208 -10.95 16.87 -19.58
C ASP A 208 -9.67 17.69 -19.36
N THR A 209 -9.60 18.28 -18.20
CA THR A 209 -8.42 19.02 -17.75
C THR A 209 -7.62 18.07 -16.87
N PRO A 210 -6.47 17.58 -17.33
CA PRO A 210 -5.63 16.74 -16.50
C PRO A 210 -5.19 17.53 -15.28
N ILE A 211 -5.34 16.93 -14.10
CA ILE A 211 -4.81 17.46 -12.84
C ILE A 211 -3.54 16.67 -12.57
N PRO A 212 -2.35 17.30 -12.56
CA PRO A 212 -1.13 16.57 -12.29
C PRO A 212 -1.08 16.11 -10.84
N ASP A 213 -0.74 14.85 -10.68
CA ASP A 213 -0.49 14.25 -9.37
C ASP A 213 1.03 14.10 -9.19
N TYR A 214 1.62 15.03 -8.47
CA TYR A 214 3.06 15.05 -8.24
C TYR A 214 3.52 14.08 -7.14
N THR A 215 2.61 13.46 -6.42
CA THR A 215 2.94 12.41 -5.43
C THR A 215 3.23 11.08 -6.12
N ARG A 216 2.78 10.89 -7.37
CA ARG A 216 3.03 9.66 -8.13
C ARG A 216 4.50 9.49 -8.49
N LYS A 217 5.06 8.32 -8.23
CA LYS A 217 6.44 7.91 -8.57
C LYS A 217 6.56 7.53 -10.07
N ILE A 218 6.16 8.42 -10.96
CA ILE A 218 6.17 8.18 -12.41
C ILE A 218 7.52 8.59 -13.00
N THR A 219 8.11 7.73 -13.83
CA THR A 219 9.33 8.00 -14.58
C THR A 219 9.13 9.18 -15.53
N SER A 220 10.01 10.17 -15.44
CA SER A 220 10.00 11.34 -16.31
C SER A 220 10.47 11.01 -17.72
N LEU A 221 9.91 11.72 -18.71
CA LEU A 221 10.43 11.75 -20.08
C LEU A 221 11.71 12.62 -20.15
N ASP A 222 12.40 12.57 -21.27
CA ASP A 222 13.59 13.41 -21.50
C ASP A 222 13.24 14.82 -22.00
N ILE A 223 11.98 15.06 -22.34
CA ILE A 223 11.50 16.32 -22.92
C ILE A 223 10.47 17.02 -22.03
N PRO A 224 10.42 18.36 -22.06
CA PRO A 224 9.37 19.13 -21.42
C PRO A 224 7.97 18.78 -21.92
N VAL A 225 7.04 18.51 -20.98
CA VAL A 225 5.64 18.20 -21.27
C VAL A 225 4.72 19.02 -20.38
N VAL A 226 3.82 19.79 -20.99
CA VAL A 226 2.87 20.63 -20.25
C VAL A 226 1.44 20.46 -20.77
N PHE A 227 0.49 20.76 -19.91
CA PHE A 227 -0.89 21.02 -20.30
C PHE A 227 -1.21 22.51 -20.20
N THR A 228 -2.07 23.04 -21.08
CA THR A 228 -2.55 24.41 -21.00
C THR A 228 -4.03 24.57 -21.37
N THR A 229 -4.73 25.37 -20.57
CA THR A 229 -6.11 25.78 -20.84
C THR A 229 -6.22 26.86 -21.93
N LYS A 230 -5.09 27.45 -22.37
CA LYS A 230 -5.04 28.55 -23.36
C LYS A 230 -5.07 28.04 -24.81
N THR A 231 -5.88 27.04 -25.10
CA THR A 231 -6.01 26.39 -26.41
C THR A 231 -6.09 27.36 -27.59
N LYS A 232 -6.91 28.43 -27.49
CA LYS A 232 -7.03 29.44 -28.55
C LYS A 232 -5.70 30.16 -28.84
N GLN A 233 -4.89 30.40 -27.81
CA GLN A 233 -3.59 31.09 -27.96
C GLN A 233 -2.57 30.14 -28.63
N ILE A 234 -2.54 28.86 -28.21
CA ILE A 234 -1.70 27.83 -28.82
C ILE A 234 -2.05 27.67 -30.30
N LYS A 235 -3.34 27.51 -30.64
CA LYS A 235 -3.80 27.37 -32.05
C LYS A 235 -3.42 28.56 -32.92
N LYS A 236 -3.47 29.80 -32.40
CA LYS A 236 -3.00 31.02 -33.10
C LYS A 236 -1.46 31.08 -33.25
N ALA A 237 -0.73 30.34 -32.41
CA ALA A 237 0.75 30.31 -32.44
C ALA A 237 1.31 29.13 -33.26
N LEU A 238 0.49 28.25 -33.84
CA LEU A 238 0.93 27.16 -34.70
C LEU A 238 1.86 27.64 -35.79
N ARG A 239 2.87 26.82 -36.13
CA ARG A 239 3.96 27.11 -37.09
C ARG A 239 4.91 28.25 -36.68
N LYS A 240 4.71 28.87 -35.50
CA LYS A 240 5.58 29.92 -34.96
C LYS A 240 6.47 29.32 -33.86
N LYS A 241 7.60 30.01 -33.60
CA LYS A 241 8.55 29.59 -32.56
C LYS A 241 7.95 29.81 -31.18
N ALA A 242 8.09 28.81 -30.33
CA ALA A 242 7.79 28.85 -28.90
C ALA A 242 9.01 28.36 -28.12
N THR A 243 9.08 28.74 -26.84
CA THR A 243 10.05 28.19 -25.87
C THR A 243 9.28 27.69 -24.68
N LEU A 244 9.59 26.47 -24.25
CA LEU A 244 9.01 25.80 -23.12
C LEU A 244 10.11 25.33 -22.18
N SER A 245 9.99 25.67 -20.90
CA SER A 245 10.84 25.16 -19.81
C SER A 245 9.97 24.47 -18.76
N THR A 246 10.45 23.37 -18.25
CA THR A 246 9.84 22.64 -17.15
C THR A 246 10.88 22.29 -16.10
N GLU A 247 10.48 22.35 -14.83
CA GLU A 247 11.27 21.97 -13.68
C GLU A 247 10.35 21.28 -12.66
N LEU A 248 10.56 20.00 -12.47
CA LEU A 248 9.98 19.18 -11.40
C LEU A 248 11.13 18.70 -10.52
N ILE A 249 11.09 19.00 -9.24
CA ILE A 249 12.15 18.69 -8.27
C ILE A 249 11.71 17.46 -7.50
N ALA A 250 12.55 16.41 -7.46
CA ALA A 250 12.28 15.23 -6.68
C ALA A 250 12.13 15.55 -5.18
N ASP A 251 11.04 15.10 -4.57
CA ASP A 251 10.84 15.18 -3.13
C ASP A 251 11.55 13.98 -2.49
N LYS A 252 12.77 14.23 -2.04
CA LYS A 252 13.60 13.24 -1.36
C LYS A 252 13.51 13.48 0.14
N ARG A 253 13.10 12.49 0.87
CA ARG A 253 12.96 12.50 2.33
C ARG A 253 13.75 11.35 2.94
N LYS A 254 13.86 11.34 4.27
CA LYS A 254 14.35 10.22 5.07
C LYS A 254 13.20 9.62 5.85
N GLY A 255 13.05 8.32 5.79
CA GLY A 255 12.16 7.55 6.65
C GLY A 255 12.99 6.79 7.69
N TYR A 256 12.36 6.33 8.75
CA TYR A 256 13.05 5.66 9.86
C TYR A 256 12.27 4.44 10.32
N ASN A 257 12.89 3.25 10.26
CA ASN A 257 12.39 2.16 11.09
C ASN A 257 12.85 2.38 12.54
N VAL A 258 12.00 2.02 13.50
CA VAL A 258 12.35 2.06 14.93
C VAL A 258 12.64 0.64 15.40
N VAL A 259 13.87 0.33 15.75
CA VAL A 259 14.34 -1.04 16.02
C VAL A 259 14.84 -1.18 17.45
N GLY A 260 14.15 -1.99 18.25
CA GLY A 260 14.50 -2.32 19.62
C GLY A 260 14.73 -3.82 19.78
N TYR A 261 15.67 -4.21 20.66
CA TYR A 261 16.07 -5.60 20.83
C TYR A 261 16.03 -6.01 22.30
N LEU A 262 15.41 -7.14 22.56
CA LEU A 262 15.47 -7.84 23.84
C LEU A 262 16.36 -9.07 23.66
N ASP A 263 17.55 -9.00 24.23
CA ASP A 263 18.55 -10.05 24.20
C ASP A 263 18.39 -10.96 25.43
N ASN A 264 17.99 -12.18 25.21
CA ASN A 264 17.90 -13.24 26.22
C ASN A 264 19.03 -14.26 26.07
N GLU A 265 20.08 -13.92 25.28
CA GLU A 265 21.19 -14.83 24.97
C GLU A 265 20.72 -16.14 24.26
N ALA A 266 19.58 -16.11 23.61
CA ALA A 266 18.99 -17.24 22.89
C ALA A 266 19.58 -17.40 21.48
N GLU A 267 19.45 -18.60 20.90
CA GLU A 267 19.93 -18.90 19.55
C GLU A 267 19.09 -18.23 18.46
N ASN A 268 17.79 -18.15 18.67
CA ASN A 268 16.84 -17.68 17.67
C ASN A 268 16.13 -16.39 18.09
N THR A 269 15.77 -15.57 17.11
CA THR A 269 15.09 -14.28 17.32
C THR A 269 13.71 -14.29 16.68
N VAL A 270 12.69 -13.80 17.40
CA VAL A 270 11.37 -13.50 16.86
C VAL A 270 11.31 -12.03 16.49
N VAL A 271 10.87 -11.71 15.27
CA VAL A 271 10.57 -10.33 14.86
C VAL A 271 9.10 -10.04 15.15
N ILE A 272 8.86 -8.92 15.84
CA ILE A 272 7.53 -8.42 16.17
C ILE A 272 7.41 -7.03 15.56
N GLY A 273 6.51 -6.84 14.59
CA GLY A 273 6.44 -5.63 13.78
C GLY A 273 5.04 -5.03 13.72
N ALA A 274 5.00 -3.72 13.51
CA ALA A 274 3.84 -2.95 13.12
C ALA A 274 4.33 -1.70 12.39
N HIS A 275 3.65 -1.28 11.32
CA HIS A 275 3.99 0.02 10.74
C HIS A 275 3.41 1.16 11.58
N TYR A 276 4.09 2.30 11.58
CA TYR A 276 3.67 3.45 12.39
C TYR A 276 3.44 4.70 11.54
N ASP A 277 3.83 4.70 10.26
CA ASP A 277 3.48 5.75 9.32
C ASP A 277 2.00 5.66 8.93
N HIS A 278 1.46 6.80 8.45
CA HIS A 278 0.14 6.85 7.85
C HIS A 278 0.07 7.98 6.81
N LEU A 279 -1.11 8.48 6.45
CA LEU A 279 -1.33 9.29 5.25
C LEU A 279 -1.11 10.81 5.43
N GLY A 280 -0.70 11.29 6.60
CA GLY A 280 -0.50 12.71 6.85
C GLY A 280 -1.77 13.52 6.62
N TYR A 281 -1.69 14.50 5.74
CA TYR A 281 -2.83 15.32 5.30
C TYR A 281 -3.61 14.71 4.12
N GLY A 282 -3.41 13.45 3.82
CA GLY A 282 -4.15 12.72 2.79
C GLY A 282 -3.77 13.07 1.35
N ALA A 283 -2.55 13.56 1.11
CA ALA A 283 -2.07 13.87 -0.23
C ALA A 283 -1.91 12.63 -1.11
N PHE A 284 -1.71 11.46 -0.51
CA PHE A 284 -1.58 10.17 -1.17
C PHE A 284 -2.40 9.11 -0.42
N GLY A 285 -2.95 8.13 -1.12
CA GLY A 285 -3.63 6.98 -0.51
C GLY A 285 -5.01 7.24 0.13
N SER A 286 -5.38 8.50 0.34
CA SER A 286 -6.64 8.87 0.99
C SER A 286 -7.89 8.40 0.24
N LEU A 287 -8.87 7.88 0.97
CA LEU A 287 -10.23 7.58 0.51
C LEU A 287 -11.24 8.65 0.93
N HIS A 288 -10.75 9.76 1.48
CA HIS A 288 -11.59 10.92 1.80
C HIS A 288 -12.01 11.64 0.51
N THR A 289 -13.27 12.05 0.43
CA THR A 289 -13.83 12.74 -0.74
C THR A 289 -13.89 14.26 -0.59
N GLY A 290 -13.45 14.79 0.54
CA GLY A 290 -13.31 16.23 0.79
C GLY A 290 -12.30 16.86 -0.17
N LYS A 291 -12.40 18.19 -0.32
CA LYS A 291 -11.49 18.94 -1.21
C LYS A 291 -10.31 19.58 -0.49
N GLU A 292 -10.46 19.76 0.80
CA GLU A 292 -9.41 20.37 1.63
C GLU A 292 -8.56 19.26 2.26
N PRO A 293 -7.26 19.49 2.43
CA PRO A 293 -6.40 18.59 3.18
C PRO A 293 -6.88 18.47 4.63
N GLU A 294 -7.04 17.24 5.12
CA GLU A 294 -7.40 16.96 6.52
C GLU A 294 -6.41 15.94 7.09
N ILE A 295 -6.13 16.04 8.39
CA ILE A 295 -5.24 15.10 9.06
C ILE A 295 -5.90 13.71 9.07
N HIS A 296 -5.13 12.69 8.68
CA HIS A 296 -5.52 11.28 8.76
C HIS A 296 -4.83 10.70 9.98
N ASN A 297 -5.53 10.64 11.11
CA ASN A 297 -4.94 10.22 12.39
C ASN A 297 -4.54 8.75 12.43
N GLY A 298 -5.21 7.89 11.65
CA GLY A 298 -4.83 6.48 11.52
C GLY A 298 -4.78 5.76 12.86
N ALA A 299 -5.91 5.79 13.60
CA ALA A 299 -5.95 5.19 14.92
C ALA A 299 -5.95 3.66 14.85
N ASP A 300 -6.79 3.07 13.96
CA ASP A 300 -6.70 1.64 13.67
C ASP A 300 -5.54 1.35 12.75
N ASP A 301 -5.33 2.18 11.75
CA ASP A 301 -4.28 2.08 10.74
C ASP A 301 -3.17 3.12 10.95
N ASN A 302 -2.07 2.84 11.71
CA ASN A 302 -1.88 1.60 12.44
C ASN A 302 -1.34 1.89 13.86
N ALA A 303 -1.86 2.95 14.52
CA ALA A 303 -1.52 3.19 15.92
C ALA A 303 -1.97 2.02 16.82
N SER A 304 -3.02 1.27 16.41
CA SER A 304 -3.50 0.09 17.13
C SER A 304 -2.44 -1.01 17.20
N GLY A 305 -1.83 -1.37 16.05
CA GLY A 305 -0.78 -2.39 15.97
C GLY A 305 0.48 -1.98 16.72
N VAL A 306 0.89 -0.72 16.59
CA VAL A 306 2.06 -0.17 17.33
C VAL A 306 1.84 -0.23 18.84
N SER A 307 0.63 0.08 19.31
CA SER A 307 0.31 0.05 20.74
C SER A 307 0.41 -1.37 21.30
N VAL A 308 -0.12 -2.36 20.59
CA VAL A 308 0.02 -3.78 20.96
C VAL A 308 1.49 -4.21 20.95
N MET A 309 2.29 -3.77 19.98
CA MET A 309 3.71 -4.06 19.92
C MET A 309 4.48 -3.52 21.14
N ILE A 310 4.16 -2.30 21.57
CA ILE A 310 4.80 -1.67 22.75
C ILE A 310 4.44 -2.45 24.03
N GLU A 311 3.18 -2.83 24.22
CA GLU A 311 2.77 -3.59 25.41
C GLU A 311 3.35 -5.01 25.42
N LEU A 312 3.43 -5.68 24.25
CA LEU A 312 4.16 -6.95 24.13
C LEU A 312 5.63 -6.83 24.52
N ALA A 313 6.29 -5.71 24.20
CA ALA A 313 7.68 -5.50 24.59
C ALA A 313 7.85 -5.47 26.12
N LYS A 314 6.94 -4.83 26.85
CA LYS A 314 6.92 -4.81 28.32
C LYS A 314 6.65 -6.21 28.88
N SER A 315 5.58 -6.86 28.38
CA SER A 315 5.14 -8.18 28.85
C SER A 315 6.17 -9.28 28.65
N LEU A 316 6.93 -9.24 27.53
CA LEU A 316 7.97 -10.20 27.25
C LEU A 316 9.24 -9.95 28.08
N LYS A 317 9.57 -8.69 28.38
CA LYS A 317 10.70 -8.34 29.25
C LYS A 317 10.52 -8.81 30.69
N ASP A 318 9.29 -8.78 31.19
CA ASP A 318 8.99 -9.06 32.58
C ASP A 318 8.71 -10.55 32.89
N ASN A 319 8.89 -11.45 31.90
CA ASN A 319 8.54 -12.86 32.05
C ASN A 319 9.66 -13.84 31.64
N GLU A 320 10.33 -14.44 32.64
CA GLU A 320 11.39 -15.45 32.46
C GLU A 320 10.97 -16.68 31.63
N LYS A 321 9.67 -16.94 31.44
CA LYS A 321 9.17 -18.07 30.63
C LYS A 321 9.31 -17.82 29.13
N THR A 322 9.75 -16.64 28.73
CA THR A 322 9.93 -16.27 27.32
C THR A 322 11.42 -16.13 26.94
N ASP A 323 12.33 -16.60 27.79
CA ASP A 323 13.78 -16.39 27.64
C ASP A 323 14.45 -17.33 26.63
N ASP A 324 13.76 -18.37 26.13
CA ASP A 324 14.31 -19.27 25.12
C ASP A 324 14.40 -18.66 23.70
N LEU A 325 13.92 -17.41 23.53
CA LEU A 325 13.96 -16.65 22.29
C LEU A 325 14.39 -15.20 22.55
N ASN A 326 15.14 -14.62 21.62
CA ASN A 326 15.36 -13.18 21.56
C ASN A 326 14.20 -12.51 20.83
N TYR A 327 13.99 -11.20 21.04
CA TYR A 327 12.90 -10.45 20.39
C TYR A 327 13.43 -9.18 19.74
N LEU A 328 13.09 -9.01 18.47
CA LEU A 328 13.37 -7.80 17.71
C LEU A 328 12.04 -7.10 17.41
N PHE A 329 11.84 -5.95 18.03
CA PHE A 329 10.67 -5.12 17.84
C PHE A 329 10.95 -4.08 16.77
N ILE A 330 10.10 -3.97 15.75
CA ILE A 330 10.31 -3.04 14.65
C ILE A 330 9.03 -2.25 14.37
N GLY A 331 9.06 -0.94 14.62
CA GLY A 331 8.13 0.00 14.03
C GLY A 331 8.58 0.30 12.61
N PHE A 332 7.84 -0.18 11.60
CA PHE A 332 8.18 0.08 10.20
C PHE A 332 7.63 1.43 9.77
N SER A 333 8.37 2.15 8.91
CA SER A 333 7.89 3.33 8.22
C SER A 333 7.77 3.09 6.73
N GLY A 334 6.91 3.85 6.06
CA GLY A 334 6.72 3.76 4.61
C GLY A 334 5.99 2.51 4.15
N GLU A 335 5.19 1.90 5.01
CA GLU A 335 4.27 0.81 4.63
C GLU A 335 3.27 1.32 3.61
N GLU A 336 2.62 2.44 3.90
CA GLU A 336 1.63 3.13 3.06
C GLU A 336 2.19 3.58 1.69
N MET A 337 3.50 3.73 1.61
CA MET A 337 4.22 4.05 0.39
C MET A 337 4.74 2.80 -0.35
N GLY A 338 4.32 1.61 0.06
CA GLY A 338 4.61 0.31 -0.54
C GLY A 338 5.72 -0.46 0.17
N LEU A 339 5.56 -0.70 1.46
CA LEU A 339 6.41 -1.55 2.32
C LEU A 339 7.88 -1.10 2.35
N LEU A 340 8.15 0.23 2.27
CA LEU A 340 9.52 0.74 2.09
C LEU A 340 10.43 0.35 3.24
N GLY A 341 9.96 0.50 4.49
CA GLY A 341 10.75 0.24 5.69
C GLY A 341 11.03 -1.24 5.91
N SER A 342 10.04 -2.11 5.80
CA SER A 342 10.26 -3.55 5.95
C SER A 342 11.12 -4.12 4.82
N ASN A 343 10.95 -3.64 3.59
CA ASN A 343 11.80 -4.03 2.46
C ASN A 343 13.25 -3.56 2.66
N TYR A 344 13.44 -2.32 3.15
CA TYR A 344 14.77 -1.82 3.49
C TYR A 344 15.39 -2.67 4.60
N PHE A 345 14.65 -2.96 5.68
CA PHE A 345 15.17 -3.77 6.79
C PHE A 345 15.65 -5.16 6.34
N VAL A 346 14.87 -5.88 5.51
CA VAL A 346 15.30 -7.22 5.05
C VAL A 346 16.39 -7.19 3.97
N THR A 347 16.70 -6.00 3.42
CA THR A 347 17.79 -5.78 2.46
C THR A 347 19.07 -5.36 3.17
N GLU A 348 18.95 -4.49 4.17
CA GLU A 348 20.03 -3.97 5.01
C GLU A 348 19.72 -4.27 6.49
N PRO A 349 19.68 -5.56 6.89
CA PRO A 349 19.23 -5.95 8.21
C PRO A 349 20.26 -5.58 9.29
N THR A 350 19.77 -5.18 10.46
CA THR A 350 20.62 -4.85 11.62
C THR A 350 20.97 -6.06 12.49
N ILE A 351 20.38 -7.23 12.19
CA ILE A 351 20.73 -8.55 12.74
C ILE A 351 20.88 -9.54 11.58
N SER A 352 21.46 -10.72 11.84
CA SER A 352 21.46 -11.79 10.84
C SER A 352 20.03 -12.31 10.62
N LEU A 353 19.53 -12.30 9.37
CA LEU A 353 18.23 -12.92 9.05
C LEU A 353 18.25 -14.44 9.22
N GLU A 354 19.43 -15.08 9.23
CA GLU A 354 19.58 -16.50 9.51
C GLU A 354 19.22 -16.85 10.96
N ASP A 355 19.31 -15.89 11.89
CA ASP A 355 18.93 -16.07 13.30
C ASP A 355 17.43 -15.84 13.54
N VAL A 356 16.71 -15.30 12.55
CA VAL A 356 15.27 -15.06 12.66
C VAL A 356 14.50 -16.37 12.56
N ASN A 357 13.72 -16.68 13.59
CA ASN A 357 12.85 -17.84 13.66
C ASN A 357 11.58 -17.61 12.84
N TYR A 358 10.84 -16.54 13.16
CA TYR A 358 9.62 -16.13 12.48
C TYR A 358 9.34 -14.65 12.73
N MET A 359 8.39 -14.10 11.97
CA MET A 359 7.94 -12.70 12.12
C MET A 359 6.43 -12.64 12.36
N LEU A 360 6.04 -11.85 13.36
CA LEU A 360 4.65 -11.50 13.71
C LEU A 360 4.41 -10.04 13.37
N ASN A 361 3.29 -9.74 12.71
CA ASN A 361 2.92 -8.38 12.32
C ASN A 361 1.52 -8.02 12.80
N MET A 362 1.37 -6.86 13.39
CA MET A 362 0.08 -6.29 13.77
C MET A 362 -0.25 -5.14 12.83
N ASP A 363 -1.38 -5.25 12.13
CA ASP A 363 -1.83 -4.26 11.18
C ASP A 363 -3.36 -4.13 11.28
N MET A 364 -3.84 -2.96 11.77
CA MET A 364 -5.25 -2.72 12.02
C MET A 364 -5.89 -3.77 12.94
N VAL A 365 -5.52 -3.78 14.22
CA VAL A 365 -6.02 -4.74 15.24
C VAL A 365 -7.04 -4.14 16.20
N GLY A 366 -7.43 -2.87 16.00
CA GLY A 366 -8.28 -2.12 16.92
C GLY A 366 -9.77 -2.13 16.59
N ARG A 367 -10.21 -2.64 15.44
CA ARG A 367 -11.63 -2.59 15.02
C ARG A 367 -12.27 -3.97 14.93
N ILE A 368 -11.95 -4.86 15.89
CA ILE A 368 -12.55 -6.20 15.98
C ILE A 368 -14.07 -6.13 15.83
N LYS A 369 -14.59 -6.69 14.75
CA LYS A 369 -16.00 -6.73 14.40
C LYS A 369 -16.49 -8.18 14.31
N ASN A 370 -17.72 -8.43 14.72
CA ASN A 370 -18.31 -9.78 14.72
C ASN A 370 -17.44 -10.81 15.47
N ARG A 371 -16.61 -10.35 16.40
CA ARG A 371 -15.70 -11.22 17.18
C ARG A 371 -14.76 -12.02 16.26
N THR A 372 -14.27 -11.43 15.17
CA THR A 372 -13.38 -12.10 14.21
C THR A 372 -12.01 -11.44 14.22
N LEU A 373 -10.98 -12.28 14.34
CA LEU A 373 -9.58 -11.94 14.12
C LEU A 373 -9.09 -12.74 12.91
N THR A 374 -8.55 -12.06 11.92
CA THR A 374 -7.97 -12.67 10.73
C THR A 374 -6.47 -12.91 10.93
N LEU A 375 -6.02 -14.13 10.70
CA LEU A 375 -4.61 -14.51 10.68
C LEU A 375 -4.18 -14.77 9.25
N GLN A 376 -3.14 -14.06 8.79
CA GLN A 376 -2.60 -14.21 7.45
C GLN A 376 -1.18 -14.78 7.51
N GLY A 377 -0.82 -15.66 6.54
CA GLY A 377 0.47 -16.34 6.53
C GLY A 377 0.46 -17.71 7.22
N THR A 378 -0.70 -18.26 7.59
CA THR A 378 -0.80 -19.54 8.32
C THR A 378 -0.25 -20.74 7.57
N GLY A 379 -0.06 -20.64 6.24
CA GLY A 379 0.59 -21.67 5.42
C GLY A 379 2.12 -21.56 5.35
N THR A 380 2.71 -20.51 5.92
CA THR A 380 4.16 -20.25 5.80
C THR A 380 5.03 -21.13 6.68
N SER A 381 4.43 -21.87 7.60
CA SER A 381 5.06 -22.96 8.35
C SER A 381 4.02 -24.03 8.73
N PRO A 382 4.38 -25.32 8.68
CA PRO A 382 3.50 -26.39 9.15
C PRO A 382 3.24 -26.34 10.67
N ALA A 383 4.05 -25.62 11.43
CA ALA A 383 3.89 -25.49 12.88
C ALA A 383 2.72 -24.58 13.27
N TRP A 384 2.33 -23.61 12.42
CA TRP A 384 1.33 -22.60 12.77
C TRP A 384 0.00 -23.18 13.25
N GLY A 385 -0.51 -24.23 12.57
CA GLY A 385 -1.79 -24.83 12.96
C GLY A 385 -1.81 -25.32 14.41
N ASN A 386 -0.75 -26.01 14.84
CA ASN A 386 -0.62 -26.51 16.21
C ASN A 386 -0.37 -25.37 17.23
N LEU A 387 0.48 -24.40 16.88
CA LEU A 387 0.78 -23.25 17.74
C LEU A 387 -0.46 -22.39 18.00
N ILE A 388 -1.26 -22.11 16.96
CA ILE A 388 -2.52 -21.35 17.06
C ILE A 388 -3.49 -22.07 18.01
N VAL A 389 -3.63 -23.40 17.89
CA VAL A 389 -4.50 -24.18 18.79
C VAL A 389 -3.99 -24.13 20.23
N LYS A 390 -2.67 -24.30 20.45
CA LYS A 390 -2.07 -24.21 21.79
C LYS A 390 -2.22 -22.83 22.42
N ALA A 391 -2.10 -21.76 21.61
CA ALA A 391 -2.20 -20.37 22.05
C ALA A 391 -3.62 -19.92 22.36
N THR A 392 -4.64 -20.59 21.79
CA THR A 392 -6.03 -20.19 21.97
C THR A 392 -6.53 -20.54 23.37
N PRO A 393 -6.84 -19.55 24.24
CA PRO A 393 -7.34 -19.83 25.59
C PRO A 393 -8.70 -20.54 25.56
N GLN A 394 -9.00 -21.36 26.59
CA GLN A 394 -10.30 -22.05 26.68
C GLN A 394 -11.51 -21.10 26.68
N ASN A 395 -11.34 -19.89 27.20
CA ASN A 395 -12.38 -18.85 27.26
C ASN A 395 -12.24 -17.83 26.10
N TRP A 396 -11.51 -18.19 25.04
CA TRP A 396 -11.31 -17.30 23.90
C TRP A 396 -12.63 -16.91 23.26
N SER A 397 -12.81 -15.60 23.06
CA SER A 397 -14.10 -15.06 22.62
C SER A 397 -14.13 -14.73 21.13
N LEU A 398 -12.97 -14.67 20.46
CA LEU A 398 -12.88 -14.32 19.06
C LEU A 398 -12.89 -15.57 18.16
N ASN A 399 -13.45 -15.43 16.96
CA ASN A 399 -13.33 -16.40 15.90
C ASN A 399 -12.04 -16.13 15.12
N ILE A 400 -11.26 -17.14 14.81
CA ILE A 400 -10.06 -17.02 13.99
C ILE A 400 -10.43 -17.36 12.55
N GLU A 401 -10.20 -16.40 11.64
CA GLU A 401 -10.25 -16.62 10.20
C GLU A 401 -8.80 -16.72 9.68
N SER A 402 -8.45 -17.84 9.02
CA SER A 402 -7.08 -18.15 8.61
C SER A 402 -6.92 -18.06 7.10
N HIS A 403 -5.85 -17.37 6.66
CA HIS A 403 -5.41 -17.30 5.27
C HIS A 403 -3.98 -17.83 5.15
N GLU A 404 -3.76 -18.78 4.22
CA GLU A 404 -2.48 -19.47 4.11
C GLU A 404 -1.36 -18.61 3.51
N SER A 405 -1.69 -17.67 2.59
CA SER A 405 -0.70 -16.91 1.83
C SER A 405 0.21 -16.07 2.72
N GLY A 406 1.53 -16.17 2.51
CA GLY A 406 2.52 -15.27 3.09
C GLY A 406 2.67 -13.96 2.30
N MET A 407 2.02 -13.85 1.14
CA MET A 407 1.99 -12.64 0.32
C MET A 407 0.75 -11.82 0.64
N ALA A 408 0.93 -10.66 1.21
CA ALA A 408 -0.13 -9.73 1.59
C ALA A 408 0.33 -8.27 1.37
N PRO A 409 -0.58 -7.32 1.22
CA PRO A 409 -0.22 -5.90 1.16
C PRO A 409 0.11 -5.36 2.57
N THR A 410 1.07 -5.97 3.25
CA THR A 410 1.57 -5.60 4.57
C THR A 410 2.99 -6.14 4.78
N ASP A 411 3.68 -5.70 5.82
CA ASP A 411 5.11 -5.92 6.07
C ASP A 411 5.57 -7.38 6.13
N ILE A 412 4.66 -8.34 6.41
CA ILE A 412 5.01 -9.77 6.38
C ILE A 412 5.59 -10.22 5.05
N THR A 413 5.17 -9.57 3.96
CA THR A 413 5.60 -9.93 2.61
C THR A 413 7.11 -9.81 2.45
N SER A 414 7.72 -8.76 3.00
CA SER A 414 9.16 -8.54 2.94
C SER A 414 9.95 -9.70 3.58
N PHE A 415 9.48 -10.21 4.71
CA PHE A 415 10.10 -11.34 5.42
C PHE A 415 9.79 -12.69 4.75
N TYR A 416 8.56 -12.90 4.30
CA TYR A 416 8.18 -14.08 3.55
C TYR A 416 9.07 -14.30 2.32
N LEU A 417 9.38 -13.22 1.58
CA LEU A 417 10.27 -13.27 0.41
C LEU A 417 11.73 -13.62 0.76
N LYS A 418 12.12 -13.53 2.04
CA LYS A 418 13.41 -14.01 2.57
C LYS A 418 13.32 -15.43 3.13
N ASN A 419 12.23 -16.16 2.88
CA ASN A 419 11.96 -17.50 3.38
C ASN A 419 11.86 -17.58 4.92
N ILE A 420 11.35 -16.54 5.55
CA ILE A 420 11.06 -16.50 6.99
C ILE A 420 9.57 -16.80 7.17
N PRO A 421 9.18 -17.74 8.08
CA PRO A 421 7.79 -17.95 8.45
C PRO A 421 7.17 -16.68 9.01
N VAL A 422 5.95 -16.35 8.59
CA VAL A 422 5.28 -15.11 8.98
C VAL A 422 3.85 -15.35 9.43
N LEU A 423 3.35 -14.47 10.31
CA LEU A 423 1.94 -14.43 10.69
C LEU A 423 1.53 -12.98 10.91
N SER A 424 0.45 -12.53 10.26
CA SER A 424 -0.12 -11.20 10.48
C SER A 424 -1.48 -11.29 11.14
N PHE A 425 -1.77 -10.32 12.01
CA PHE A 425 -3.01 -10.17 12.78
C PHE A 425 -3.74 -8.94 12.23
N PHE A 426 -5.04 -9.13 11.91
CA PHE A 426 -5.85 -8.12 11.26
C PHE A 426 -7.31 -8.20 11.73
N SER A 427 -7.91 -7.08 12.11
CA SER A 427 -9.31 -7.03 12.56
C SER A 427 -10.33 -6.81 11.46
N GLY A 428 -9.87 -6.58 10.23
CA GLY A 428 -10.70 -6.32 9.05
C GLY A 428 -10.79 -4.83 8.69
N THR A 429 -11.11 -4.55 7.42
CA THR A 429 -11.33 -3.18 6.95
C THR A 429 -12.66 -2.62 7.46
N HIS A 430 -12.73 -1.30 7.64
CA HIS A 430 -13.90 -0.57 8.09
C HIS A 430 -14.18 0.67 7.22
N SER A 431 -15.32 1.32 7.43
CA SER A 431 -15.75 2.47 6.62
C SER A 431 -14.87 3.70 6.74
N ASP A 432 -14.06 3.79 7.81
CA ASP A 432 -13.19 4.92 8.12
C ASP A 432 -11.75 4.71 7.59
N TYR A 433 -11.44 3.53 7.05
CA TYR A 433 -10.14 3.17 6.49
C TYR A 433 -9.64 4.24 5.50
N HIS A 434 -8.40 4.71 5.68
CA HIS A 434 -7.76 5.76 4.90
C HIS A 434 -8.56 7.07 4.84
N LYS A 435 -9.23 7.43 5.96
CA LYS A 435 -9.97 8.68 6.09
C LYS A 435 -9.64 9.41 7.40
N PRO A 436 -9.86 10.73 7.46
CA PRO A 436 -9.70 11.51 8.70
C PRO A 436 -10.53 10.97 9.88
N ALA A 437 -11.57 10.21 9.59
CA ALA A 437 -12.47 9.65 10.58
C ALA A 437 -11.95 8.38 11.29
N ASP A 438 -10.73 7.91 11.00
CA ASP A 438 -10.11 6.80 11.75
C ASP A 438 -9.47 7.32 13.04
N ASP A 439 -10.34 7.51 14.07
CA ASP A 439 -10.03 8.12 15.35
C ASP A 439 -10.07 7.12 16.50
N HIS A 440 -9.31 7.42 17.56
CA HIS A 440 -9.07 6.57 18.72
C HIS A 440 -10.32 6.21 19.52
N GLU A 441 -11.36 7.06 19.54
CA GLU A 441 -12.61 6.80 20.27
C GLU A 441 -13.41 5.64 19.67
N LYS A 442 -13.11 5.25 18.45
CA LYS A 442 -13.81 4.20 17.73
C LYS A 442 -13.20 2.82 17.94
N LEU A 443 -12.06 2.73 18.60
CA LEU A 443 -11.36 1.47 18.79
C LEU A 443 -11.98 0.59 19.88
N ASN A 444 -11.86 -0.70 19.68
CA ASN A 444 -12.22 -1.74 20.64
C ASN A 444 -10.98 -2.14 21.46
N TYR A 445 -10.63 -1.36 22.47
CA TYR A 445 -9.45 -1.60 23.32
C TYR A 445 -9.46 -2.96 24.01
N TYR A 446 -10.64 -3.43 24.41
CA TYR A 446 -10.76 -4.80 24.94
C TYR A 446 -10.44 -5.86 23.87
N GLY A 447 -10.87 -5.65 22.62
CA GLY A 447 -10.48 -6.51 21.51
C GLY A 447 -8.96 -6.48 21.26
N MET A 448 -8.33 -5.31 21.38
CA MET A 448 -6.87 -5.17 21.26
C MET A 448 -6.14 -5.93 22.36
N SER A 449 -6.57 -5.84 23.62
CA SER A 449 -5.96 -6.61 24.71
C SER A 449 -6.10 -8.12 24.51
N GLN A 450 -7.21 -8.58 23.93
CA GLN A 450 -7.34 -10.00 23.56
C GLN A 450 -6.35 -10.40 22.46
N VAL A 451 -6.10 -9.54 21.49
CA VAL A 451 -5.09 -9.80 20.44
C VAL A 451 -3.70 -9.87 21.05
N GLU A 452 -3.36 -8.94 21.96
CA GLU A 452 -2.10 -8.96 22.71
C GLU A 452 -1.91 -10.27 23.47
N ASP A 453 -2.91 -10.68 24.28
CA ASP A 453 -2.91 -11.93 25.03
C ASP A 453 -2.72 -13.15 24.14
N PHE A 454 -3.34 -13.13 22.95
CA PHE A 454 -3.21 -14.23 21.99
C PHE A 454 -1.81 -14.31 21.40
N ILE A 455 -1.23 -13.18 20.99
CA ILE A 455 0.14 -13.10 20.46
C ILE A 455 1.14 -13.54 21.53
N TYR A 456 0.98 -13.05 22.75
CA TYR A 456 1.81 -13.45 23.88
C TYR A 456 1.73 -14.97 24.13
N SER A 457 0.52 -15.54 24.14
CA SER A 457 0.30 -16.99 24.29
C SER A 457 0.89 -17.79 23.13
N LEU A 458 0.87 -17.25 21.91
CA LEU A 458 1.49 -17.87 20.73
C LEU A 458 3.01 -17.93 20.87
N ILE A 459 3.60 -16.85 21.35
CA ILE A 459 5.04 -16.77 21.65
C ILE A 459 5.41 -17.78 22.76
N LEU A 460 4.65 -17.83 23.85
CA LEU A 460 4.83 -18.84 24.91
C LEU A 460 4.75 -20.28 24.37
N ALA A 461 3.78 -20.56 23.50
CA ALA A 461 3.62 -21.89 22.93
C ALA A 461 4.79 -22.27 22.01
N SER A 462 5.49 -21.29 21.44
CA SER A 462 6.62 -21.52 20.54
C SER A 462 7.97 -21.70 21.25
N GLN A 463 8.09 -21.38 22.55
CA GLN A 463 9.35 -21.49 23.30
C GLN A 463 9.97 -22.90 23.25
N SER A 464 9.12 -23.92 23.27
CA SER A 464 9.54 -25.33 23.27
C SER A 464 9.71 -25.93 21.87
N GLU A 465 9.45 -25.18 20.83
CA GLU A 465 9.56 -25.64 19.44
C GLU A 465 10.98 -25.36 18.91
N GLU A 466 11.47 -26.24 18.03
CA GLU A 466 12.65 -25.95 17.23
C GLU A 466 12.37 -24.75 16.29
N LYS A 467 13.40 -24.19 15.67
CA LYS A 467 13.24 -23.15 14.66
C LYS A 467 12.23 -23.57 13.62
N LEU A 468 11.23 -22.71 13.36
CA LEU A 468 10.11 -23.05 12.48
C LEU A 468 10.59 -23.26 11.05
N VAL A 469 10.11 -24.36 10.45
CA VAL A 469 10.42 -24.67 9.05
C VAL A 469 9.58 -23.79 8.15
N PHE A 470 10.22 -23.06 7.24
CA PHE A 470 9.53 -22.27 6.23
C PHE A 470 8.86 -23.18 5.19
N ALA A 471 7.63 -22.84 4.83
CA ALA A 471 6.89 -23.44 3.74
C ALA A 471 6.41 -22.36 2.76
N LYS A 472 6.72 -22.54 1.48
CA LYS A 472 6.22 -21.65 0.43
C LYS A 472 4.72 -21.88 0.21
N THR A 473 3.95 -20.79 0.24
CA THR A 473 2.49 -20.85 0.13
C THR A 473 2.02 -20.77 -1.32
N LYS A 474 0.83 -21.31 -1.58
CA LYS A 474 0.12 -21.07 -2.83
C LYS A 474 -0.66 -19.77 -2.72
N ASP A 475 -0.37 -18.82 -3.60
CA ASP A 475 -1.08 -17.55 -3.58
C ASP A 475 -2.53 -17.72 -4.01
N SER A 476 -3.43 -17.58 -3.06
CA SER A 476 -4.84 -17.37 -3.35
C SER A 476 -5.12 -15.86 -3.48
N GLN A 477 -4.73 -15.26 -4.60
CA GLN A 477 -5.18 -13.91 -4.91
C GLN A 477 -6.70 -13.91 -5.13
N LYS A 478 -7.46 -13.67 -4.07
CA LYS A 478 -8.80 -13.11 -4.19
C LYS A 478 -8.65 -11.61 -4.48
N GLN A 479 -8.80 -11.29 -5.76
CA GLN A 479 -8.73 -9.95 -6.32
C GLN A 479 -9.60 -8.94 -5.56
N GLY A 480 -9.00 -7.92 -4.99
CA GLY A 480 -9.64 -6.70 -4.55
C GLY A 480 -9.13 -5.48 -5.34
N ARG A 481 -9.97 -4.99 -6.27
CA ARG A 481 -10.13 -3.60 -6.69
C ARG A 481 -9.44 -2.97 -7.90
N GLN A 482 -8.55 -3.59 -8.64
CA GLN A 482 -8.53 -3.26 -10.07
C GLN A 482 -8.91 -4.52 -10.83
N ARG A 483 -9.99 -4.46 -11.62
CA ARG A 483 -10.41 -5.58 -12.46
C ARG A 483 -9.45 -5.71 -13.64
N PHE A 484 -8.25 -6.21 -13.37
CA PHE A 484 -7.46 -6.79 -14.43
C PHE A 484 -8.12 -8.11 -14.84
N ASN A 485 -8.27 -8.33 -16.13
CA ASN A 485 -8.79 -9.59 -16.65
C ASN A 485 -7.81 -10.73 -16.44
N VAL A 486 -6.54 -10.41 -16.16
CA VAL A 486 -5.41 -11.32 -15.97
C VAL A 486 -4.47 -10.82 -14.88
N THR A 487 -3.61 -11.71 -14.37
CA THR A 487 -2.48 -11.36 -13.50
C THR A 487 -1.23 -12.04 -14.00
N LEU A 488 -0.13 -11.33 -14.01
CA LEU A 488 1.19 -11.93 -14.25
C LEU A 488 1.63 -12.77 -13.03
N GLY A 489 1.21 -12.37 -11.83
CA GLY A 489 1.58 -13.05 -10.59
C GLY A 489 2.99 -12.66 -10.13
N VAL A 490 3.33 -11.40 -10.25
CA VAL A 490 4.56 -10.81 -9.69
C VAL A 490 4.21 -9.91 -8.51
N MET A 491 5.15 -9.76 -7.60
CA MET A 491 5.12 -8.75 -6.56
C MET A 491 6.05 -7.61 -6.97
N PRO A 492 5.50 -6.42 -7.19
CA PRO A 492 6.28 -5.25 -7.51
C PRO A 492 7.12 -4.76 -6.33
N ASN A 493 8.35 -4.36 -6.59
CA ASN A 493 9.14 -3.58 -5.65
C ASN A 493 8.72 -2.11 -5.73
N TYR A 494 7.95 -1.65 -4.75
CA TYR A 494 7.46 -0.27 -4.69
C TYR A 494 8.55 0.74 -4.35
N GLY A 495 9.65 0.31 -3.73
CA GLY A 495 10.82 1.15 -3.42
C GLY A 495 11.76 1.37 -4.61
N TYR A 496 11.64 0.58 -5.69
CA TYR A 496 12.54 0.68 -6.83
C TYR A 496 12.29 1.95 -7.65
N SER A 497 13.29 2.83 -7.74
CA SER A 497 13.23 4.09 -8.46
C SER A 497 13.98 4.08 -9.80
N GLY A 498 14.54 2.93 -10.20
CA GLY A 498 15.21 2.73 -11.49
C GLY A 498 14.24 2.61 -12.66
N LYS A 499 14.77 2.35 -13.83
CA LYS A 499 13.97 2.14 -15.06
C LYS A 499 13.41 0.73 -15.08
N GLY A 500 12.11 0.58 -15.31
CA GLY A 500 11.39 -0.68 -15.30
C GLY A 500 10.60 -0.91 -14.02
N MET A 501 9.94 -2.06 -13.91
CA MET A 501 9.27 -2.49 -12.72
C MET A 501 10.01 -3.70 -12.13
N LYS A 502 10.80 -3.45 -11.08
CA LYS A 502 11.50 -4.51 -10.36
C LYS A 502 10.48 -5.39 -9.64
N ILE A 503 10.73 -6.69 -9.59
CA ILE A 503 9.89 -7.65 -8.88
C ILE A 503 10.63 -8.23 -7.68
N ASP A 504 9.98 -8.21 -6.52
CA ASP A 504 10.50 -8.78 -5.27
C ASP A 504 10.20 -10.29 -5.19
N GLY A 505 9.24 -10.77 -5.97
CA GLY A 505 8.89 -12.17 -6.01
C GLY A 505 7.90 -12.54 -7.08
N VAL A 506 7.70 -13.84 -7.27
CA VAL A 506 6.72 -14.43 -8.21
C VAL A 506 5.81 -15.39 -7.47
N SER A 507 4.54 -15.37 -7.84
CA SER A 507 3.50 -16.21 -7.26
C SER A 507 3.50 -17.59 -7.91
N GLU A 508 3.46 -18.66 -7.10
CA GLU A 508 3.43 -20.04 -7.56
C GLU A 508 2.20 -20.34 -8.44
N GLY A 509 2.42 -21.06 -9.54
CA GLY A 509 1.38 -21.46 -10.49
C GLY A 509 0.87 -20.33 -11.40
N LYS A 510 1.38 -19.09 -11.27
CA LYS A 510 1.00 -17.96 -12.11
C LYS A 510 1.86 -17.84 -13.38
N ALA A 511 1.46 -16.93 -14.24
CA ALA A 511 2.07 -16.73 -15.55
C ALA A 511 3.57 -16.37 -15.46
N ALA A 512 3.97 -15.55 -14.50
CA ALA A 512 5.37 -15.17 -14.28
C ALA A 512 6.26 -16.36 -13.92
N GLU A 513 5.86 -17.18 -12.94
CA GLU A 513 6.63 -18.36 -12.55
C GLU A 513 6.76 -19.35 -13.71
N LYS A 514 5.65 -19.65 -14.40
CA LYS A 514 5.63 -20.58 -15.53
C LYS A 514 6.51 -20.12 -16.69
N SER A 515 6.67 -18.81 -16.87
CA SER A 515 7.55 -18.22 -17.88
C SER A 515 9.02 -18.16 -17.46
N GLY A 516 9.34 -18.49 -16.20
CA GLY A 516 10.71 -18.46 -15.67
C GLY A 516 11.16 -17.09 -15.16
N MET A 517 10.24 -16.18 -14.84
CA MET A 517 10.56 -14.95 -14.09
C MET A 517 11.00 -15.28 -12.67
N LYS A 518 11.83 -14.42 -12.09
CA LYS A 518 12.40 -14.58 -10.73
C LYS A 518 12.33 -13.28 -9.97
N ALA A 519 12.52 -13.35 -8.66
CA ALA A 519 12.83 -12.19 -7.83
C ALA A 519 14.06 -11.45 -8.40
N ASP A 520 14.09 -10.16 -8.22
CA ASP A 520 15.10 -9.22 -8.74
C ASP A 520 15.08 -8.97 -10.26
N ASP A 521 14.28 -9.68 -11.03
CA ASP A 521 14.04 -9.31 -12.43
C ASP A 521 13.42 -7.91 -12.51
N ILE A 522 13.79 -7.14 -13.52
CA ILE A 522 13.19 -5.84 -13.80
C ILE A 522 12.39 -5.94 -15.09
N ILE A 523 11.08 -5.90 -15.03
CA ILE A 523 10.23 -5.91 -16.23
C ILE A 523 10.42 -4.57 -16.95
N VAL A 524 10.94 -4.63 -18.17
CA VAL A 524 11.20 -3.44 -19.01
C VAL A 524 10.26 -3.36 -20.23
N LYS A 525 9.59 -4.49 -20.56
CA LYS A 525 8.65 -4.52 -21.68
C LYS A 525 7.65 -5.66 -21.52
N MET A 526 6.39 -5.43 -21.93
CA MET A 526 5.33 -6.44 -21.98
C MET A 526 4.60 -6.36 -23.33
N GLY A 527 4.80 -7.34 -24.19
CA GLY A 527 4.33 -7.30 -25.57
C GLY A 527 4.90 -6.09 -26.32
N ASN A 528 4.02 -5.22 -26.80
CA ASN A 528 4.41 -3.97 -27.49
C ASN A 528 4.57 -2.77 -26.55
N TYR A 529 4.35 -2.95 -25.24
CA TYR A 529 4.34 -1.88 -24.25
C TYR A 529 5.68 -1.85 -23.51
N GLU A 530 6.35 -0.69 -23.49
CA GLU A 530 7.50 -0.46 -22.63
C GLU A 530 7.02 -0.28 -21.21
N VAL A 531 7.74 -0.83 -20.25
CA VAL A 531 7.48 -0.71 -18.81
C VAL A 531 8.65 0.07 -18.20
N LYS A 532 8.40 1.25 -17.70
CA LYS A 532 9.42 2.12 -17.08
C LYS A 532 9.21 2.31 -15.60
N ASP A 533 8.01 1.99 -15.12
CA ASP A 533 7.61 2.02 -13.72
C ASP A 533 6.42 1.08 -13.47
N ILE A 534 6.00 0.97 -12.21
CA ILE A 534 4.89 0.10 -11.80
C ILE A 534 3.55 0.51 -12.44
N TYR A 535 3.34 1.79 -12.70
CA TYR A 535 2.08 2.25 -13.29
C TYR A 535 1.98 1.85 -14.75
N GLU A 536 3.10 1.95 -15.48
CA GLU A 536 3.16 1.45 -16.87
C GLU A 536 3.05 -0.07 -16.95
N TYR A 537 3.59 -0.80 -15.95
CA TYR A 537 3.35 -2.23 -15.82
C TYR A 537 1.85 -2.53 -15.65
N MET A 538 1.17 -1.82 -14.76
CA MET A 538 -0.27 -2.00 -14.54
C MET A 538 -1.08 -1.65 -15.80
N ASP A 539 -0.72 -0.55 -16.47
CA ASP A 539 -1.36 -0.17 -17.73
C ASP A 539 -1.14 -1.22 -18.83
N ALA A 540 0.06 -1.78 -18.94
CA ALA A 540 0.38 -2.85 -19.88
C ALA A 540 -0.40 -4.13 -19.55
N LEU A 541 -0.45 -4.53 -18.28
CA LEU A 541 -1.18 -5.71 -17.83
C LEU A 541 -2.69 -5.61 -18.15
N GLY A 542 -3.27 -4.42 -18.01
CA GLY A 542 -4.67 -4.17 -18.35
C GLY A 542 -5.04 -4.36 -19.83
N LYS A 543 -4.05 -4.55 -20.71
CA LYS A 543 -4.27 -4.78 -22.17
C LYS A 543 -4.44 -6.25 -22.54
N PHE A 544 -4.21 -7.17 -21.58
CA PHE A 544 -4.24 -8.61 -21.84
C PHE A 544 -5.50 -9.24 -21.22
N GLY A 545 -5.93 -10.33 -21.84
CA GLY A 545 -7.05 -11.17 -21.43
C GLY A 545 -6.60 -12.60 -21.14
N LYS A 546 -7.49 -13.38 -20.51
CA LYS A 546 -7.22 -14.80 -20.21
C LYS A 546 -7.00 -15.59 -21.48
N GLY A 547 -5.88 -16.32 -21.55
CA GLY A 547 -5.46 -17.10 -22.71
C GLY A 547 -4.60 -16.33 -23.73
N ASP A 548 -4.35 -15.02 -23.51
CA ASP A 548 -3.44 -14.27 -24.36
C ASP A 548 -2.01 -14.74 -24.14
N LYS A 549 -1.26 -14.79 -25.24
CA LYS A 549 0.18 -15.09 -25.25
C LYS A 549 0.94 -13.84 -25.63
N THR A 550 2.00 -13.54 -24.90
CA THR A 550 2.85 -12.38 -25.17
C THR A 550 4.28 -12.65 -24.74
N LYS A 551 5.19 -11.77 -25.17
CA LYS A 551 6.56 -11.77 -24.70
C LYS A 551 6.74 -10.67 -23.66
N VAL A 552 7.40 -11.02 -22.57
CA VAL A 552 7.82 -10.08 -21.54
C VAL A 552 9.33 -10.03 -21.52
N VAL A 553 9.90 -8.84 -21.59
CA VAL A 553 11.34 -8.63 -21.48
C VAL A 553 11.64 -8.18 -20.07
N VAL A 554 12.54 -8.91 -19.42
CA VAL A 554 13.08 -8.55 -18.12
C VAL A 554 14.58 -8.25 -18.25
N GLU A 555 15.07 -7.31 -17.46
CA GLU A 555 16.49 -7.14 -17.22
C GLU A 555 16.86 -8.01 -16.01
N ARG A 556 17.80 -8.93 -16.21
CA ARG A 556 18.32 -9.86 -15.21
C ARG A 556 19.84 -9.81 -15.23
N ASP A 557 20.47 -9.48 -14.12
CA ASP A 557 21.94 -9.37 -14.01
C ASP A 557 22.56 -8.43 -15.07
N GLY A 558 21.80 -7.40 -15.49
CA GLY A 558 22.22 -6.41 -16.48
C GLY A 558 22.03 -6.83 -17.95
N GLU A 559 21.45 -8.01 -18.21
CA GLU A 559 21.13 -8.49 -19.55
C GLU A 559 19.62 -8.60 -19.78
N GLU A 560 19.15 -8.27 -21.00
CA GLU A 560 17.74 -8.45 -21.36
C GLU A 560 17.43 -9.93 -21.66
N VAL A 561 16.44 -10.47 -20.96
CA VAL A 561 15.90 -11.83 -21.14
C VAL A 561 14.46 -11.73 -21.62
N GLU A 562 14.18 -12.33 -22.78
CA GLU A 562 12.82 -12.41 -23.32
C GLU A 562 12.14 -13.71 -22.87
N LEU A 563 10.97 -13.59 -22.23
CA LEU A 563 10.19 -14.69 -21.67
C LEU A 563 8.83 -14.78 -22.35
N GLU A 564 8.41 -15.98 -22.75
CA GLU A 564 7.07 -16.20 -23.29
C GLU A 564 6.07 -16.40 -22.14
N VAL A 565 5.02 -15.58 -22.12
CA VAL A 565 3.99 -15.56 -21.09
C VAL A 565 2.65 -15.93 -21.69
N GLU A 566 1.91 -16.82 -21.03
CA GLU A 566 0.50 -17.14 -21.30
C GLU A 566 -0.33 -16.81 -20.05
N PHE A 567 -1.32 -15.94 -20.21
CA PHE A 567 -2.17 -15.45 -19.10
C PHE A 567 -3.35 -16.38 -18.78
#